data_71e22ea5e1700a04b58cca2fe9a19adf
#
_entry.id   71e22ea5e1700a04b58cca2fe9a19adf
#
_cell.length_a   1.000
_cell.length_b   1.000
_cell.length_c   1.000
_cell.angle_alpha   90.00
_cell.angle_beta   90.00
_cell.angle_gamma   90.00
#
_symmetry.space_group_name_H-M   'P 1'
#
loop_
_entity.id
_entity.type
_entity.pdbx_description
1 polymer ?
#
loop_
_entity_poly.entity_id
_entity_poly.type
_entity_poly.pdbx_seq_one_letter_code
_entity_poly.pdbx_strand_id
1 'polypeptide(L)'
;MDEVMKLMVEQLRDAYSAEKQTLRAMPRLAKKATAQSLKDMLQMHVETTEQQVERLEQALEKLGARPGRKVCEGMRGLIEEAQHEMEDHDTGPLLDTLIVGAQQRVEHYEIASYGTLAALAKAAGQQEVAELMAQTLQEEKQTDEKLSQLAESELNPAAIQAMSQESEPVNDKRGGKRSSAA
;
A
#
# COMPACT_ATOMS: atom_id res chain seq x y z
N MET A 1 8.38 15.68 -30.65
CA MET A 1 7.37 15.01 -29.79
C MET A 1 6.38 16.07 -29.39
N ASP A 2 5.10 15.82 -29.61
CA ASP A 2 4.01 16.69 -29.20
C ASP A 2 4.03 16.89 -27.67
N GLU A 3 3.57 18.02 -27.16
CA GLU A 3 3.58 18.35 -25.73
C GLU A 3 2.75 17.34 -24.91
N VAL A 4 1.66 16.82 -25.49
CA VAL A 4 0.86 15.76 -24.85
C VAL A 4 1.68 14.48 -24.69
N MET A 5 2.47 14.09 -25.69
CA MET A 5 3.33 12.92 -25.62
C MET A 5 4.46 13.10 -24.60
N LYS A 6 5.03 14.30 -24.50
CA LYS A 6 6.03 14.60 -23.47
C LYS A 6 5.44 14.47 -22.07
N LEU A 7 4.25 15.07 -21.83
CA LEU A 7 3.54 14.97 -20.57
C LEU A 7 3.25 13.51 -20.23
N MET A 8 2.76 12.71 -21.18
CA MET A 8 2.46 11.29 -20.97
C MET A 8 3.71 10.51 -20.57
N VAL A 9 4.84 10.71 -21.26
CA VAL A 9 6.12 10.06 -20.90
C VAL A 9 6.59 10.48 -19.49
N GLU A 10 6.41 11.75 -19.11
CA GLU A 10 6.75 12.21 -17.77
C GLU A 10 5.86 11.58 -16.69
N GLN A 11 4.57 11.44 -16.93
CA GLN A 11 3.64 10.79 -16.01
C GLN A 11 3.90 9.28 -15.90
N LEU A 12 4.21 8.59 -16.99
CA LEU A 12 4.62 7.18 -16.96
C LEU A 12 5.92 6.97 -16.18
N ARG A 13 6.90 7.88 -16.29
CA ARG A 13 8.12 7.85 -15.50
C ARG A 13 7.87 8.09 -14.02
N ASP A 14 6.90 8.95 -13.71
CA ASP A 14 6.47 9.19 -12.33
C ASP A 14 5.84 7.93 -11.73
N ALA A 15 4.89 7.31 -12.43
CA ALA A 15 4.28 6.04 -12.04
C ALA A 15 5.34 4.93 -11.90
N TYR A 16 6.28 4.80 -12.83
CA TYR A 16 7.39 3.85 -12.72
C TYR A 16 8.22 4.05 -11.45
N SER A 17 8.49 5.30 -11.11
CA SER A 17 9.20 5.62 -9.86
C SER A 17 8.37 5.28 -8.64
N ALA A 18 7.05 5.52 -8.66
CA ALA A 18 6.14 5.16 -7.59
C ALA A 18 6.18 3.65 -7.32
N GLU A 19 5.94 2.83 -8.34
CA GLU A 19 5.99 1.37 -8.23
C GLU A 19 7.33 0.84 -7.71
N LYS A 20 8.45 1.37 -8.21
CA LYS A 20 9.78 0.98 -7.72
C LYS A 20 10.01 1.35 -6.26
N GLN A 21 9.39 2.40 -5.75
CA GLN A 21 9.42 2.78 -4.33
C GLN A 21 8.53 1.84 -3.50
N THR A 22 7.32 1.55 -3.98
CA THR A 22 6.37 0.61 -3.37
C THR A 22 6.99 -0.78 -3.21
N LEU A 23 7.60 -1.33 -4.28
CA LEU A 23 8.34 -2.61 -4.24
C LEU A 23 9.43 -2.68 -3.16
N ARG A 24 10.09 -1.55 -2.88
CA ARG A 24 11.13 -1.50 -1.82
C ARG A 24 10.53 -1.38 -0.42
N ALA A 25 9.36 -0.77 -0.30
CA ALA A 25 8.69 -0.54 0.98
C ALA A 25 7.92 -1.77 1.47
N MET A 26 7.16 -2.43 0.60
CA MET A 26 6.27 -3.54 0.95
C MET A 26 6.90 -4.68 1.77
N PRO A 27 8.13 -5.16 1.49
CA PRO A 27 8.74 -6.21 2.31
C PRO A 27 8.98 -5.79 3.77
N ARG A 28 9.16 -4.49 4.02
CA ARG A 28 9.30 -3.95 5.38
C ARG A 28 7.95 -3.92 6.10
N LEU A 29 6.88 -3.57 5.40
CA LEU A 29 5.51 -3.61 5.91
C LEU A 29 5.13 -5.05 6.27
N ALA A 30 5.31 -6.00 5.35
CA ALA A 30 5.03 -7.41 5.57
C ALA A 30 5.80 -8.00 6.77
N LYS A 31 7.04 -7.54 7.01
CA LYS A 31 7.82 -7.96 8.17
C LYS A 31 7.27 -7.44 9.50
N LYS A 32 6.68 -6.25 9.52
CA LYS A 32 6.08 -5.63 10.71
C LYS A 32 4.66 -6.13 11.00
N ALA A 33 3.93 -6.57 9.98
CA ALA A 33 2.59 -7.12 10.11
C ALA A 33 2.59 -8.37 11.02
N THR A 34 1.52 -8.58 11.78
CA THR A 34 1.31 -9.76 12.63
C THR A 34 0.31 -10.74 12.06
N ALA A 35 -0.79 -10.24 11.48
CA ALA A 35 -1.79 -11.07 10.84
C ALA A 35 -1.23 -11.77 9.58
N GLN A 36 -1.42 -13.08 9.50
CA GLN A 36 -0.92 -13.86 8.37
C GLN A 36 -1.61 -13.47 7.07
N SER A 37 -2.92 -13.22 7.12
CA SER A 37 -3.73 -12.73 6.01
C SER A 37 -3.18 -11.43 5.39
N LEU A 38 -2.75 -10.48 6.24
CA LEU A 38 -2.12 -9.24 5.78
C LEU A 38 -0.75 -9.49 5.14
N LYS A 39 0.07 -10.35 5.74
CA LYS A 39 1.37 -10.73 5.15
C LYS A 39 1.22 -11.36 3.77
N ASP A 40 0.27 -12.30 3.64
CA ASP A 40 0.03 -12.99 2.38
C ASP A 40 -0.48 -12.02 1.31
N MET A 41 -1.35 -11.07 1.70
CA MET A 41 -1.85 -10.03 0.80
C MET A 41 -0.74 -9.10 0.32
N LEU A 42 0.12 -8.62 1.22
CA LEU A 42 1.27 -7.77 0.86
C LEU A 42 2.27 -8.53 -0.04
N GLN A 43 2.48 -9.82 0.20
CA GLN A 43 3.36 -10.64 -0.64
C GLN A 43 2.79 -10.82 -2.06
N MET A 44 1.48 -11.10 -2.18
CA MET A 44 0.82 -11.18 -3.49
C MET A 44 0.87 -9.84 -4.23
N HIS A 45 0.74 -8.74 -3.49
CA HIS A 45 0.81 -7.41 -4.10
C HIS A 45 2.20 -7.09 -4.63
N VAL A 46 3.28 -7.54 -3.97
CA VAL A 46 4.64 -7.44 -4.52
C VAL A 46 4.73 -8.09 -5.91
N GLU A 47 4.20 -9.30 -6.08
CA GLU A 47 4.22 -10.01 -7.36
C GLU A 47 3.41 -9.27 -8.45
N THR A 48 2.28 -8.68 -8.06
CA THR A 48 1.45 -7.85 -8.96
C THR A 48 2.21 -6.58 -9.38
N THR A 49 2.82 -5.88 -8.43
CA THR A 49 3.59 -4.66 -8.66
C THR A 49 4.81 -4.90 -9.57
N GLU A 50 5.47 -6.06 -9.47
CA GLU A 50 6.54 -6.43 -10.41
C GLU A 50 6.02 -6.47 -11.86
N GLN A 51 4.83 -7.04 -12.09
CA GLN A 51 4.20 -7.07 -13.42
C GLN A 51 3.77 -5.67 -13.90
N GLN A 52 3.35 -4.81 -12.98
CA GLN A 52 2.99 -3.42 -13.28
C GLN A 52 4.20 -2.58 -13.69
N VAL A 53 5.34 -2.81 -13.05
CA VAL A 53 6.62 -2.19 -13.47
C VAL A 53 6.97 -2.60 -14.90
N GLU A 54 6.90 -3.89 -15.24
CA GLU A 54 7.14 -4.38 -16.60
C GLU A 54 6.17 -3.76 -17.61
N ARG A 55 4.91 -3.59 -17.23
CA ARG A 55 3.86 -2.98 -18.05
C ARG A 55 4.14 -1.50 -18.31
N LEU A 56 4.67 -0.77 -17.32
CA LEU A 56 5.11 0.61 -17.50
C LEU A 56 6.33 0.72 -18.43
N GLU A 57 7.26 -0.22 -18.36
CA GLU A 57 8.39 -0.29 -19.31
C GLU A 57 7.90 -0.51 -20.73
N GLN A 58 6.95 -1.42 -20.95
CA GLN A 58 6.31 -1.65 -22.25
C GLN A 58 5.59 -0.38 -22.75
N ALA A 59 4.83 0.31 -21.89
CA ALA A 59 4.15 1.53 -22.24
C ALA A 59 5.12 2.64 -22.68
N LEU A 60 6.22 2.80 -21.96
CA LEU A 60 7.29 3.74 -22.32
C LEU A 60 7.94 3.38 -23.65
N GLU A 61 8.25 2.10 -23.88
CA GLU A 61 8.84 1.62 -25.13
C GLU A 61 7.93 1.92 -26.33
N LYS A 62 6.61 1.70 -26.22
CA LYS A 62 5.63 2.05 -27.27
C LYS A 62 5.63 3.54 -27.62
N LEU A 63 5.99 4.41 -26.71
CA LEU A 63 6.15 5.84 -26.92
C LEU A 63 7.58 6.24 -27.35
N GLY A 64 8.47 5.27 -27.61
CA GLY A 64 9.87 5.52 -27.97
C GLY A 64 10.69 6.11 -26.82
N ALA A 65 10.26 5.88 -25.58
CA ALA A 65 10.89 6.40 -24.37
C ALA A 65 11.47 5.25 -23.50
N ARG A 66 12.20 5.63 -22.46
CA ARG A 66 12.75 4.69 -21.47
C ARG A 66 12.41 5.18 -20.07
N PRO A 67 12.36 4.28 -19.06
CA PRO A 67 12.39 4.69 -17.66
C PRO A 67 13.53 5.68 -17.43
N GLY A 68 13.32 6.66 -16.62
CA GLY A 68 14.30 7.69 -16.33
C GLY A 68 14.79 7.61 -14.89
N ARG A 69 15.29 8.75 -14.40
CA ARG A 69 15.72 8.93 -13.00
C ARG A 69 14.74 9.83 -12.23
N LYS A 70 13.53 9.99 -12.74
CA LYS A 70 12.50 10.77 -12.05
C LYS A 70 12.18 10.11 -10.71
N VAL A 71 12.00 10.92 -9.68
CA VAL A 71 11.54 10.47 -8.37
C VAL A 71 10.11 10.94 -8.20
N CYS A 72 9.20 10.01 -7.90
CA CYS A 72 7.84 10.34 -7.52
C CYS A 72 7.83 10.85 -6.07
N GLU A 73 7.69 12.16 -5.90
CA GLU A 73 7.71 12.81 -4.59
C GLU A 73 6.44 12.48 -3.78
N GLY A 74 5.31 12.29 -4.45
CA GLY A 74 4.06 11.88 -3.82
C GLY A 74 4.19 10.53 -3.14
N MET A 75 4.67 9.51 -3.86
CA MET A 75 4.89 8.18 -3.31
C MET A 75 5.95 8.19 -2.20
N ARG A 76 7.03 8.95 -2.37
CA ARG A 76 8.04 9.11 -1.33
C ARG A 76 7.42 9.64 -0.03
N GLY A 77 6.59 10.66 -0.12
CA GLY A 77 5.91 11.22 1.05
C GLY A 77 4.96 10.23 1.73
N LEU A 78 4.18 9.46 0.97
CA LEU A 78 3.31 8.42 1.50
C LEU A 78 4.09 7.33 2.26
N ILE A 79 5.21 6.90 1.70
CA ILE A 79 6.08 5.89 2.34
C ILE A 79 6.75 6.45 3.60
N GLU A 80 7.22 7.68 3.59
CA GLU A 80 7.82 8.35 4.75
C GLU A 80 6.79 8.53 5.87
N GLU A 81 5.56 8.96 5.54
CA GLU A 81 4.44 9.06 6.50
C GLU A 81 4.13 7.72 7.13
N ALA A 82 3.97 6.67 6.32
CA ALA A 82 3.73 5.32 6.81
C ALA A 82 4.85 4.81 7.75
N GLN A 83 6.10 5.12 7.45
CA GLN A 83 7.24 4.74 8.30
C GLN A 83 7.19 5.44 9.65
N HIS A 84 6.91 6.75 9.69
CA HIS A 84 6.78 7.50 10.93
C HIS A 84 5.61 6.98 11.79
N GLU A 85 4.42 6.80 11.19
CA GLU A 85 3.28 6.23 11.91
C GLU A 85 3.58 4.87 12.54
N MET A 86 4.32 4.01 11.83
CA MET A 86 4.69 2.68 12.34
C MET A 86 5.82 2.69 13.38
N GLU A 87 6.62 3.74 13.50
CA GLU A 87 7.66 3.85 14.52
C GLU A 87 7.08 4.16 15.89
N ASP A 88 5.91 4.80 15.95
CA ASP A 88 5.22 5.19 17.18
C ASP A 88 4.37 4.06 17.80
N HIS A 89 4.30 2.90 17.13
CA HIS A 89 3.45 1.78 17.56
C HIS A 89 4.22 0.46 17.67
N ASP A 90 3.92 -0.28 18.74
CA ASP A 90 4.41 -1.64 18.92
C ASP A 90 3.76 -2.60 17.91
N THR A 91 4.47 -3.71 17.63
CA THR A 91 3.98 -4.78 16.76
C THR A 91 2.74 -5.42 17.37
N GLY A 92 1.66 -5.50 16.61
CA GLY A 92 0.38 -6.04 17.09
C GLY A 92 -0.80 -5.68 16.19
N PRO A 93 -2.03 -6.05 16.58
CA PRO A 93 -3.22 -5.83 15.77
C PRO A 93 -3.49 -4.36 15.41
N LEU A 94 -3.13 -3.42 16.29
CA LEU A 94 -3.27 -1.99 16.01
C LEU A 94 -2.33 -1.57 14.88
N LEU A 95 -1.08 -2.05 14.88
CA LEU A 95 -0.14 -1.78 13.81
C LEU A 95 -0.59 -2.38 12.47
N ASP A 96 -1.22 -3.56 12.48
CA ASP A 96 -1.77 -4.17 11.26
C ASP A 96 -2.84 -3.27 10.63
N THR A 97 -3.69 -2.64 11.43
CA THR A 97 -4.68 -1.65 10.97
C THR A 97 -4.01 -0.42 10.33
N LEU A 98 -2.93 0.09 10.93
CA LEU A 98 -2.16 1.21 10.37
C LEU A 98 -1.49 0.83 9.04
N ILE A 99 -0.93 -0.39 8.94
CA ILE A 99 -0.32 -0.90 7.70
C ILE A 99 -1.35 -0.94 6.57
N VAL A 100 -2.58 -1.42 6.82
CA VAL A 100 -3.65 -1.41 5.82
C VAL A 100 -3.98 0.01 5.39
N GLY A 101 -4.16 0.94 6.33
CA GLY A 101 -4.45 2.34 6.01
C GLY A 101 -3.34 3.01 5.18
N ALA A 102 -2.08 2.71 5.49
CA ALA A 102 -0.94 3.18 4.71
C ALA A 102 -0.94 2.61 3.28
N GLN A 103 -1.19 1.30 3.15
CA GLN A 103 -1.26 0.66 1.83
C GLN A 103 -2.44 1.23 1.01
N GLN A 104 -3.61 1.42 1.58
CA GLN A 104 -4.75 2.02 0.87
C GLN A 104 -4.46 3.44 0.37
N ARG A 105 -3.69 4.25 1.10
CA ARG A 105 -3.25 5.56 0.60
C ARG A 105 -2.38 5.42 -0.66
N VAL A 106 -1.52 4.41 -0.71
CA VAL A 106 -0.72 4.06 -1.89
C VAL A 106 -1.63 3.66 -3.05
N GLU A 107 -2.57 2.71 -2.84
CA GLU A 107 -3.52 2.27 -3.87
C GLU A 107 -4.31 3.46 -4.46
N HIS A 108 -4.83 4.35 -3.62
CA HIS A 108 -5.58 5.51 -4.08
C HIS A 108 -4.73 6.49 -4.90
N TYR A 109 -3.45 6.66 -4.55
CA TYR A 109 -2.50 7.42 -5.36
C TYR A 109 -2.32 6.78 -6.75
N GLU A 110 -2.13 5.45 -6.79
CA GLU A 110 -1.93 4.67 -8.01
C GLU A 110 -3.21 4.63 -8.86
N ILE A 111 -4.39 4.44 -8.27
CA ILE A 111 -5.69 4.52 -8.93
C ILE A 111 -5.86 5.88 -9.64
N ALA A 112 -5.55 6.99 -8.98
CA ALA A 112 -5.63 8.31 -9.57
C ALA A 112 -4.63 8.48 -10.73
N SER A 113 -3.41 8.01 -10.57
CA SER A 113 -2.34 8.09 -11.54
C SER A 113 -2.67 7.28 -12.80
N TYR A 114 -3.02 6.01 -12.64
CA TYR A 114 -3.35 5.11 -13.77
C TYR A 114 -4.66 5.48 -14.45
N GLY A 115 -5.65 5.96 -13.69
CA GLY A 115 -6.90 6.48 -14.27
C GLY A 115 -6.65 7.67 -15.20
N THR A 116 -5.82 8.61 -14.77
CA THR A 116 -5.41 9.77 -15.56
C THR A 116 -4.61 9.35 -16.79
N LEU A 117 -3.63 8.45 -16.63
CA LEU A 117 -2.78 7.95 -17.72
C LEU A 117 -3.61 7.22 -18.78
N ALA A 118 -4.50 6.32 -18.38
CA ALA A 118 -5.37 5.58 -19.31
C ALA A 118 -6.27 6.53 -20.11
N ALA A 119 -6.87 7.52 -19.45
CA ALA A 119 -7.73 8.51 -20.11
C ALA A 119 -6.94 9.39 -21.09
N LEU A 120 -5.76 9.87 -20.69
CA LEU A 120 -4.89 10.70 -21.52
C LEU A 120 -4.38 9.92 -22.74
N ALA A 121 -3.92 8.69 -22.54
CA ALA A 121 -3.44 7.83 -23.62
C ALA A 121 -4.55 7.54 -24.64
N LYS A 122 -5.75 7.25 -24.19
CA LYS A 122 -6.92 7.06 -25.06
C LYS A 122 -7.24 8.32 -25.86
N ALA A 123 -7.26 9.49 -25.23
CA ALA A 123 -7.52 10.76 -25.89
C ALA A 123 -6.43 11.12 -26.91
N ALA A 124 -5.18 10.73 -26.67
CA ALA A 124 -4.05 10.93 -27.58
C ALA A 124 -3.94 9.86 -28.68
N GLY A 125 -4.89 8.94 -28.79
CA GLY A 125 -4.88 7.86 -29.78
C GLY A 125 -3.84 6.76 -29.51
N GLN A 126 -3.27 6.71 -28.32
CA GLN A 126 -2.29 5.71 -27.89
C GLN A 126 -3.02 4.51 -27.26
N GLN A 127 -3.76 3.78 -28.07
CA GLN A 127 -4.70 2.75 -27.61
C GLN A 127 -4.00 1.64 -26.80
N GLU A 128 -2.85 1.15 -27.25
CA GLU A 128 -2.12 0.09 -26.54
C GLU A 128 -1.62 0.56 -25.16
N VAL A 129 -1.16 1.81 -25.05
CA VAL A 129 -0.77 2.39 -23.76
C VAL A 129 -1.98 2.55 -22.85
N ALA A 130 -3.13 2.99 -23.40
CA ALA A 130 -4.36 3.12 -22.64
C ALA A 130 -4.82 1.78 -22.05
N GLU A 131 -4.73 0.70 -22.82
CA GLU A 131 -5.09 -0.66 -22.38
C GLU A 131 -4.16 -1.17 -21.26
N LEU A 132 -2.85 -0.97 -21.40
CA LEU A 132 -1.89 -1.33 -20.37
C LEU A 132 -2.18 -0.60 -19.05
N MET A 133 -2.43 0.71 -19.09
CA MET A 133 -2.73 1.51 -17.90
C MET A 133 -4.10 1.18 -17.31
N ALA A 134 -5.09 0.86 -18.14
CA ALA A 134 -6.41 0.44 -17.68
C ALA A 134 -6.37 -0.92 -16.96
N GLN A 135 -5.53 -1.83 -17.40
CA GLN A 135 -5.32 -3.11 -16.73
C GLN A 135 -4.74 -2.90 -15.33
N THR A 136 -3.67 -2.11 -15.19
CA THR A 136 -3.09 -1.78 -13.87
C THR A 136 -4.13 -1.08 -12.98
N LEU A 137 -4.85 -0.08 -13.50
CA LEU A 137 -5.92 0.58 -12.76
C LEU A 137 -6.94 -0.40 -12.16
N GLN A 138 -7.28 -1.45 -12.89
CA GLN A 138 -8.24 -2.45 -12.41
C GLN A 138 -7.64 -3.31 -11.30
N GLU A 139 -6.35 -3.63 -11.38
CA GLU A 139 -5.62 -4.39 -10.37
C GLU A 139 -5.54 -3.60 -9.06
N GLU A 140 -5.22 -2.28 -9.10
CA GLU A 140 -5.17 -1.41 -7.91
C GLU A 140 -6.53 -1.30 -7.22
N LYS A 141 -7.60 -1.12 -7.99
CA LYS A 141 -8.96 -1.10 -7.44
C LYS A 141 -9.33 -2.41 -6.75
N GLN A 142 -8.91 -3.55 -7.29
CA GLN A 142 -9.16 -4.85 -6.66
C GLN A 142 -8.34 -5.03 -5.38
N THR A 143 -7.11 -4.51 -5.35
CA THR A 143 -6.26 -4.55 -4.15
C THR A 143 -6.85 -3.67 -3.05
N ASP A 144 -7.26 -2.45 -3.34
CA ASP A 144 -7.92 -1.55 -2.38
C ASP A 144 -9.21 -2.17 -1.80
N GLU A 145 -10.04 -2.78 -2.65
CA GLU A 145 -11.25 -3.48 -2.20
C GLU A 145 -10.92 -4.65 -1.25
N LYS A 146 -9.91 -5.47 -1.57
CA LYS A 146 -9.48 -6.59 -0.72
C LYS A 146 -8.90 -6.10 0.60
N LEU A 147 -8.13 -5.00 0.60
CA LEU A 147 -7.63 -4.36 1.81
C LEU A 147 -8.78 -3.88 2.70
N SER A 148 -9.79 -3.24 2.12
CA SER A 148 -10.99 -2.82 2.84
C SER A 148 -11.72 -4.00 3.48
N GLN A 149 -11.94 -5.07 2.73
CA GLN A 149 -12.60 -6.28 3.23
C GLN A 149 -11.80 -6.93 4.37
N LEU A 150 -10.47 -7.01 4.25
CA LEU A 150 -9.60 -7.54 5.30
C LEU A 150 -9.65 -6.69 6.57
N ALA A 151 -9.59 -5.35 6.42
CA ALA A 151 -9.69 -4.43 7.53
C ALA A 151 -11.00 -4.60 8.29
N GLU A 152 -12.13 -4.60 7.58
CA GLU A 152 -13.47 -4.66 8.17
C GLU A 152 -13.78 -6.02 8.83
N SER A 153 -13.37 -7.12 8.18
CA SER A 153 -13.74 -8.46 8.64
C SER A 153 -12.80 -9.04 9.69
N GLU A 154 -11.56 -8.62 9.74
CA GLU A 154 -10.52 -9.26 10.58
C GLU A 154 -9.72 -8.27 11.42
N LEU A 155 -9.03 -7.30 10.78
CA LEU A 155 -7.98 -6.55 11.47
C LEU A 155 -8.55 -5.51 12.45
N ASN A 156 -9.58 -4.75 12.07
CA ASN A 156 -10.19 -3.76 12.95
C ASN A 156 -10.85 -4.42 14.18
N PRO A 157 -11.63 -5.52 14.03
CA PRO A 157 -12.14 -6.27 15.19
C PRO A 157 -11.03 -6.77 16.11
N ALA A 158 -9.93 -7.31 15.55
CA ALA A 158 -8.80 -7.79 16.34
C ALA A 158 -8.10 -6.67 17.11
N ALA A 159 -7.91 -5.50 16.48
CA ALA A 159 -7.33 -4.33 17.13
C ALA A 159 -8.19 -3.83 18.31
N ILE A 160 -9.49 -3.71 18.11
CA ILE A 160 -10.44 -3.29 19.16
C ILE A 160 -10.43 -4.30 20.33
N GLN A 161 -10.41 -5.60 20.04
CA GLN A 161 -10.37 -6.63 21.07
C GLN A 161 -9.08 -6.58 21.89
N ALA A 162 -7.93 -6.39 21.26
CA ALA A 162 -6.63 -6.27 21.94
C ALA A 162 -6.63 -5.07 22.89
N MET A 163 -7.08 -3.90 22.44
CA MET A 163 -7.16 -2.69 23.27
C MET A 163 -8.10 -2.85 24.47
N SER A 164 -9.20 -3.58 24.29
CA SER A 164 -10.17 -3.83 25.38
C SER A 164 -9.59 -4.73 26.47
N GLN A 165 -8.74 -5.69 26.13
CA GLN A 165 -8.08 -6.60 27.08
C GLN A 165 -6.99 -5.88 27.89
N GLU A 166 -6.26 -4.95 27.29
CA GLU A 166 -5.24 -4.15 27.98
C GLU A 166 -5.85 -3.16 28.99
N SER A 167 -7.09 -2.76 28.82
CA SER A 167 -7.79 -1.81 29.69
C SER A 167 -8.43 -2.45 30.93
N GLU A 168 -8.48 -3.78 31.05
CA GLU A 168 -9.00 -4.44 32.25
C GLU A 168 -7.98 -4.35 33.39
N PRO A 169 -8.34 -3.82 34.59
CA PRO A 169 -7.42 -3.73 35.72
C PRO A 169 -7.04 -5.13 36.19
N VAL A 170 -5.73 -5.39 36.29
CA VAL A 170 -5.19 -6.62 36.90
C VAL A 170 -5.73 -6.73 38.30
N ASN A 171 -6.69 -7.60 38.49
CA ASN A 171 -7.30 -7.87 39.82
C ASN A 171 -6.28 -8.67 40.66
N ASP A 172 -5.38 -7.94 41.34
CA ASP A 172 -4.36 -8.51 42.27
C ASP A 172 -5.03 -9.18 43.48
N LYS A 173 -5.43 -10.44 43.32
CA LYS A 173 -5.85 -11.31 44.42
C LYS A 173 -4.66 -11.72 45.28
N ARG A 174 -3.96 -10.77 45.87
CA ARG A 174 -3.10 -11.07 47.05
C ARG A 174 -3.97 -11.10 48.30
N GLY A 175 -4.69 -12.19 48.44
CA GLY A 175 -5.39 -12.52 49.69
C GLY A 175 -4.39 -12.65 50.84
N GLY A 176 -4.38 -11.65 51.72
CA GLY A 176 -3.62 -11.69 52.96
C GLY A 176 -4.08 -12.85 53.84
N LYS A 177 -3.21 -13.85 54.05
CA LYS A 177 -3.30 -14.76 55.19
C LYS A 177 -2.97 -13.94 56.45
N ARG A 178 -4.00 -13.50 57.20
CA ARG A 178 -3.85 -13.13 58.59
C ARG A 178 -3.65 -14.42 59.38
N SER A 179 -2.42 -14.64 59.85
CA SER A 179 -2.13 -15.60 60.93
C SER A 179 -2.64 -15.03 62.23
N SER A 180 -3.65 -15.67 62.80
CA SER A 180 -4.03 -15.52 64.19
C SER A 180 -3.17 -16.51 65.01
N ALA A 181 -2.27 -16.02 65.79
CA ALA A 181 -1.65 -16.77 66.87
C ALA A 181 -2.08 -16.16 68.20
N ALA A 182 -2.59 -17.01 69.06
CA ALA A 182 -3.00 -16.72 70.43
C ALA A 182 -1.80 -16.40 71.32
#